data_6df71ad233762e1635fd22c131fb8f78
#
_entry.id   6df71ad233762e1635fd22c131fb8f78
#
_cell.length_a   1.000
_cell.length_b   1.000
_cell.length_c   1.000
_cell.angle_alpha   90.00
_cell.angle_beta   90.00
_cell.angle_gamma   90.00
#
_symmetry.space_group_name_H-M   'P 1'
#
loop_
_entity.id
_entity.type
_entity.pdbx_description
1 polymer ?
#
loop_
_entity_poly.entity_id
_entity_poly.type
_entity_poly.pdbx_seq_one_letter_code
_entity_poly.pdbx_strand_id
1 'polypeptide(L)'
;ISLKEIKKIKDLDLSSTPTLDFARDMFLFSFYMRGMSFIDIAYLKKKNLSNGFVVYNRRKTGQQLVVKWEKQMEAIANKHLDSNNPFLFPIITKEDGTERKQYLNKMMLINRYLKKIAELAKIPIPLTMYVARHSWASIAQSKNVPMQAISLGMGHDNEETTRIYLASIQTNVIDNANNKILNLLEKNK
;
A
#
# COMPACT_ATOMS: atom_id res chain seq x y z
N ILE A 1 10.58 2.38 1.89
CA ILE A 1 10.83 3.80 2.25
C ILE A 1 10.63 4.01 3.76
N SER A 2 11.25 5.07 4.29
CA SER A 2 11.24 5.46 5.70
C SER A 2 9.95 6.18 6.12
N LEU A 3 9.72 6.31 7.45
CA LEU A 3 8.63 7.13 7.99
C LEU A 3 8.71 8.59 7.54
N LYS A 4 9.94 9.15 7.39
CA LYS A 4 10.13 10.52 6.90
C LYS A 4 9.63 10.66 5.45
N GLU A 5 9.85 9.66 4.62
CA GLU A 5 9.38 9.65 3.24
C GLU A 5 7.86 9.42 3.16
N ILE A 6 7.30 8.55 3.99
CA ILE A 6 5.82 8.41 4.12
C ILE A 6 5.20 9.76 4.50
N LYS A 7 5.81 10.49 5.44
CA LYS A 7 5.33 11.82 5.83
C LYS A 7 5.38 12.81 4.67
N LYS A 8 6.47 12.84 3.89
CA LYS A 8 6.55 13.70 2.69
C LYS A 8 5.43 13.41 1.70
N ILE A 9 5.11 12.12 1.46
CA ILE A 9 4.02 11.72 0.57
C ILE A 9 2.68 12.20 1.12
N LYS A 10 2.45 12.02 2.42
CA LYS A 10 1.22 12.43 3.10
C LYS A 10 1.00 13.94 3.01
N ASP A 11 2.06 14.73 3.22
CA ASP A 11 2.01 16.17 3.35
C ASP A 11 2.02 16.91 1.97
N LEU A 12 2.08 16.19 0.83
CA LEU A 12 1.95 16.80 -0.49
C LEU A 12 0.57 17.45 -0.66
N ASP A 13 0.56 18.69 -1.11
CA ASP A 13 -0.66 19.31 -1.60
C ASP A 13 -0.95 18.83 -3.03
N LEU A 14 -1.99 18.04 -3.17
CA LEU A 14 -2.47 17.48 -4.43
C LEU A 14 -3.93 17.88 -4.72
N SER A 15 -4.43 18.91 -4.03
CA SER A 15 -5.82 19.39 -4.13
C SER A 15 -6.24 19.75 -5.56
N SER A 16 -5.31 20.29 -6.35
CA SER A 16 -5.52 20.62 -7.76
C SER A 16 -5.48 19.41 -8.71
N THR A 17 -5.10 18.23 -8.24
CA THR A 17 -4.92 17.04 -9.09
C THR A 17 -5.59 15.81 -8.46
N PRO A 18 -6.94 15.67 -8.59
CA PRO A 18 -7.73 14.63 -7.93
C PRO A 18 -7.24 13.20 -8.19
N THR A 19 -6.66 12.94 -9.37
CA THR A 19 -6.16 11.60 -9.72
C THR A 19 -4.88 11.23 -8.97
N LEU A 20 -3.98 12.19 -8.74
CA LEU A 20 -2.78 11.99 -7.91
C LEU A 20 -3.18 11.91 -6.44
N ASP A 21 -4.09 12.76 -6.01
CA ASP A 21 -4.62 12.77 -4.66
C ASP A 21 -5.24 11.42 -4.29
N PHE A 22 -6.09 10.86 -5.15
CA PHE A 22 -6.64 9.52 -4.98
C PHE A 22 -5.54 8.43 -4.91
N ALA A 23 -4.55 8.49 -5.79
CA ALA A 23 -3.45 7.51 -5.79
C ALA A 23 -2.61 7.57 -4.51
N ARG A 24 -2.31 8.79 -4.02
CA ARG A 24 -1.67 9.01 -2.71
C ARG A 24 -2.50 8.40 -1.59
N ASP A 25 -3.79 8.67 -1.57
CA ASP A 25 -4.70 8.21 -0.53
C ASP A 25 -4.81 6.68 -0.51
N MET A 26 -4.82 6.01 -1.66
CA MET A 26 -4.78 4.55 -1.73
C MET A 26 -3.46 3.97 -1.20
N PHE A 27 -2.34 4.62 -1.50
CA PHE A 27 -1.03 4.23 -0.96
C PHE A 27 -0.99 4.37 0.57
N LEU A 28 -1.44 5.50 1.11
CA LEU A 28 -1.51 5.74 2.54
C LEU A 28 -2.51 4.82 3.24
N PHE A 29 -3.66 4.56 2.63
CA PHE A 29 -4.63 3.62 3.16
C PHE A 29 -4.05 2.21 3.27
N SER A 30 -3.36 1.72 2.22
CA SER A 30 -2.63 0.45 2.29
C SER A 30 -1.66 0.42 3.46
N PHE A 31 -0.86 1.48 3.62
CA PHE A 31 0.10 1.59 4.71
C PHE A 31 -0.58 1.56 6.09
N TYR A 32 -1.64 2.34 6.29
CA TYR A 32 -2.40 2.38 7.55
C TYR A 32 -3.08 1.03 7.86
N MET A 33 -3.53 0.33 6.83
CA MET A 33 -4.11 -1.01 6.91
C MET A 33 -3.06 -2.13 7.00
N ARG A 34 -1.89 -1.86 7.61
CA ARG A 34 -0.81 -2.83 7.84
C ARG A 34 -0.26 -3.44 6.54
N GLY A 35 -0.23 -2.65 5.47
CA GLY A 35 0.20 -3.11 4.15
C GLY A 35 -0.84 -3.95 3.42
N MET A 36 -2.12 -3.66 3.59
CA MET A 36 -3.21 -4.30 2.85
C MET A 36 -2.95 -4.25 1.34
N SER A 37 -3.10 -5.38 0.67
CA SER A 37 -2.86 -5.45 -0.77
C SER A 37 -3.89 -4.65 -1.56
N PHE A 38 -3.52 -4.10 -2.72
CA PHE A 38 -4.43 -3.28 -3.51
C PHE A 38 -5.66 -4.05 -3.99
N ILE A 39 -5.53 -5.36 -4.22
CA ILE A 39 -6.68 -6.18 -4.57
C ILE A 39 -7.67 -6.28 -3.39
N ASP A 40 -7.17 -6.40 -2.16
CA ASP A 40 -8.03 -6.45 -0.97
C ASP A 40 -8.72 -5.09 -0.74
N ILE A 41 -8.02 -3.97 -0.98
CA ILE A 41 -8.61 -2.62 -0.95
C ILE A 41 -9.71 -2.47 -2.00
N ALA A 42 -9.47 -2.94 -3.23
CA ALA A 42 -10.41 -2.81 -4.33
C ALA A 42 -11.73 -3.55 -4.08
N TYR A 43 -11.66 -4.69 -3.41
CA TYR A 43 -12.84 -5.51 -3.10
C TYR A 43 -13.39 -5.27 -1.69
N LEU A 44 -12.84 -4.32 -0.93
CA LEU A 44 -13.32 -3.98 0.40
C LEU A 44 -14.68 -3.29 0.29
N LYS A 45 -15.70 -3.87 0.91
CA LYS A 45 -17.07 -3.34 0.92
C LYS A 45 -17.31 -2.58 2.22
N LYS A 46 -18.24 -1.61 2.19
CA LYS A 46 -18.66 -0.85 3.37
C LYS A 46 -19.14 -1.76 4.52
N LYS A 47 -19.80 -2.88 4.20
CA LYS A 47 -20.24 -3.87 5.19
C LYS A 47 -19.10 -4.58 5.92
N ASN A 48 -17.86 -4.47 5.43
CA ASN A 48 -16.69 -5.00 6.12
C ASN A 48 -16.28 -4.14 7.32
N LEU A 49 -16.80 -2.91 7.41
CA LEU A 49 -16.60 -2.01 8.53
C LEU A 49 -17.74 -2.20 9.54
N SER A 50 -17.41 -2.68 10.72
CA SER A 50 -18.38 -2.91 11.81
C SER A 50 -17.72 -2.74 13.16
N ASN A 51 -18.42 -2.09 14.09
CA ASN A 51 -18.02 -1.93 15.49
C ASN A 51 -16.59 -1.36 15.67
N GLY A 52 -16.17 -0.45 14.80
CA GLY A 52 -14.83 0.15 14.85
C GLY A 52 -13.71 -0.76 14.34
N PHE A 53 -14.05 -1.82 13.61
CA PHE A 53 -13.08 -2.72 12.98
C PHE A 53 -13.43 -2.96 11.51
N VAL A 54 -12.38 -3.19 10.72
CA VAL A 54 -12.52 -3.77 9.38
C VAL A 54 -12.24 -5.25 9.46
N VAL A 55 -13.21 -6.05 9.00
CA VAL A 55 -13.11 -7.52 8.93
C VAL A 55 -13.16 -7.93 7.47
N TYR A 56 -12.12 -8.56 6.98
CA TYR A 56 -12.05 -8.99 5.58
C TYR A 56 -11.23 -10.27 5.43
N ASN A 57 -11.50 -11.03 4.37
CA ASN A 57 -10.70 -12.18 4.00
C ASN A 57 -9.72 -11.77 2.89
N ARG A 58 -8.43 -12.06 3.09
CA ARG A 58 -7.41 -11.85 2.06
C ARG A 58 -7.74 -12.65 0.81
N ARG A 59 -7.78 -11.98 -0.33
CA ARG A 59 -8.11 -12.65 -1.60
C ARG A 59 -7.06 -13.67 -2.07
N LYS A 60 -5.81 -13.51 -1.63
CA LYS A 60 -4.72 -14.43 -2.00
C LYS A 60 -4.74 -15.73 -1.19
N THR A 61 -5.06 -15.65 0.10
CA THR A 61 -4.90 -16.78 1.05
C THR A 61 -6.19 -17.21 1.70
N GLY A 62 -7.28 -16.44 1.59
CA GLY A 62 -8.54 -16.68 2.28
C GLY A 62 -8.52 -16.35 3.77
N GLN A 63 -7.35 -16.03 4.33
CA GLN A 63 -7.21 -15.73 5.76
C GLN A 63 -8.03 -14.50 6.14
N GLN A 64 -8.81 -14.62 7.23
CA GLN A 64 -9.54 -13.51 7.81
C GLN A 64 -8.61 -12.62 8.62
N LEU A 65 -8.71 -11.32 8.38
CA LEU A 65 -8.00 -10.29 9.12
C LEU A 65 -8.99 -9.33 9.78
N VAL A 66 -8.66 -8.93 11.01
CA VAL A 66 -9.37 -7.92 11.78
C VAL A 66 -8.43 -6.76 12.04
N VAL A 67 -8.78 -5.58 11.54
CA VAL A 67 -7.98 -4.37 11.67
C VAL A 67 -8.83 -3.30 12.35
N LYS A 68 -8.31 -2.71 13.43
CA LYS A 68 -8.97 -1.61 14.09
C LYS A 68 -9.08 -0.41 13.14
N TRP A 69 -10.26 0.18 13.06
CA TRP A 69 -10.52 1.36 12.25
C TRP A 69 -9.99 2.61 12.95
N GLU A 70 -9.06 3.30 12.32
CA GLU A 70 -8.42 4.48 12.88
C GLU A 70 -8.83 5.76 12.12
N LYS A 71 -8.75 6.91 12.78
CA LYS A 71 -9.15 8.22 12.22
C LYS A 71 -8.50 8.53 10.86
N GLN A 72 -7.27 8.08 10.65
CA GLN A 72 -6.55 8.31 9.38
C GLN A 72 -7.16 7.52 8.23
N MET A 73 -7.65 6.31 8.50
CA MET A 73 -8.36 5.47 7.52
C MET A 73 -9.73 6.05 7.22
N GLU A 74 -10.43 6.50 8.26
CA GLU A 74 -11.75 7.11 8.17
C GLU A 74 -11.72 8.40 7.33
N ALA A 75 -10.72 9.27 7.54
CA ALA A 75 -10.56 10.49 6.78
C ALA A 75 -10.40 10.22 5.27
N ILE A 76 -9.62 9.21 4.90
CA ILE A 76 -9.45 8.80 3.50
C ILE A 76 -10.76 8.20 2.96
N ALA A 77 -11.41 7.32 3.72
CA ALA A 77 -12.65 6.69 3.29
C ALA A 77 -13.76 7.72 3.04
N ASN A 78 -13.96 8.66 3.97
CA ASN A 78 -14.98 9.71 3.86
C ASN A 78 -14.74 10.65 2.67
N LYS A 79 -13.47 10.92 2.36
CA LYS A 79 -13.09 11.76 1.21
C LYS A 79 -13.50 11.17 -0.13
N HIS A 80 -13.52 9.84 -0.24
CA HIS A 80 -13.80 9.11 -1.48
C HIS A 80 -15.12 8.33 -1.43
N LEU A 81 -15.97 8.62 -0.45
CA LEU A 81 -17.23 7.93 -0.26
C LEU A 81 -18.19 8.20 -1.42
N ASP A 82 -18.65 7.11 -2.04
CA ASP A 82 -19.76 7.10 -2.97
C ASP A 82 -20.91 6.29 -2.35
N SER A 83 -22.02 6.96 -1.99
CA SER A 83 -23.16 6.33 -1.30
C SER A 83 -23.79 5.19 -2.11
N ASN A 84 -23.76 5.28 -3.44
CA ASN A 84 -24.36 4.31 -4.35
C ASN A 84 -23.48 3.09 -4.62
N ASN A 85 -22.19 3.14 -4.26
CA ASN A 85 -21.25 2.06 -4.46
C ASN A 85 -21.17 1.17 -3.21
N PRO A 86 -21.35 -0.16 -3.29
CA PRO A 86 -21.18 -1.06 -2.15
C PRO A 86 -19.73 -1.18 -1.68
N PHE A 87 -18.76 -0.89 -2.56
CA PHE A 87 -17.33 -0.89 -2.22
C PHE A 87 -16.96 0.36 -1.44
N LEU A 88 -15.92 0.26 -0.62
CA LEU A 88 -15.45 1.37 0.20
C LEU A 88 -14.81 2.48 -0.66
N PHE A 89 -14.17 2.10 -1.76
CA PHE A 89 -13.52 3.02 -2.70
C PHE A 89 -14.00 2.80 -4.13
N PRO A 90 -14.02 3.84 -4.99
CA PRO A 90 -14.48 3.76 -6.37
C PRO A 90 -13.41 3.15 -7.30
N ILE A 91 -12.87 1.99 -6.90
CA ILE A 91 -11.94 1.17 -7.69
C ILE A 91 -12.74 0.22 -8.58
N ILE A 92 -13.70 -0.47 -7.96
CA ILE A 92 -14.73 -1.26 -8.62
C ILE A 92 -16.02 -0.47 -8.49
N THR A 93 -16.66 -0.20 -9.62
CA THR A 93 -17.89 0.61 -9.69
C THR A 93 -19.10 -0.19 -10.16
N LYS A 94 -18.88 -1.37 -10.75
CA LYS A 94 -19.93 -2.26 -11.23
C LYS A 94 -19.64 -3.70 -10.82
N GLU A 95 -20.69 -4.39 -10.32
CA GLU A 95 -20.67 -5.83 -10.04
C GLU A 95 -21.38 -6.54 -11.21
N ASP A 96 -20.69 -6.66 -12.35
CA ASP A 96 -21.25 -7.19 -13.61
C ASP A 96 -20.34 -8.28 -14.25
N GLY A 97 -19.44 -8.86 -13.45
CA GLY A 97 -18.43 -9.83 -13.90
C GLY A 97 -17.15 -9.19 -14.43
N THR A 98 -17.08 -7.84 -14.52
CA THR A 98 -15.88 -7.13 -14.99
C THR A 98 -15.00 -6.62 -13.86
N GLU A 99 -15.30 -6.95 -12.60
CA GLU A 99 -14.61 -6.43 -11.41
C GLU A 99 -13.09 -6.61 -11.47
N ARG A 100 -12.65 -7.78 -11.96
CA ARG A 100 -11.21 -8.05 -12.13
C ARG A 100 -10.57 -7.09 -13.15
N LYS A 101 -11.25 -6.80 -14.25
CA LYS A 101 -10.77 -5.86 -15.28
C LYS A 101 -10.72 -4.44 -14.73
N GLN A 102 -11.74 -4.01 -13.99
CA GLN A 102 -11.80 -2.71 -13.35
C GLN A 102 -10.64 -2.55 -12.37
N TYR A 103 -10.42 -3.53 -11.48
CA TYR A 103 -9.30 -3.57 -10.55
C TYR A 103 -7.94 -3.45 -11.27
N LEU A 104 -7.69 -4.28 -12.30
CA LEU A 104 -6.41 -4.28 -13.02
C LEU A 104 -6.14 -2.93 -13.70
N ASN A 105 -7.12 -2.35 -14.35
CA ASN A 105 -7.00 -1.04 -14.99
C ASN A 105 -6.69 0.06 -13.96
N LYS A 106 -7.41 0.05 -12.83
CA LYS A 106 -7.19 1.04 -11.78
C LYS A 106 -5.82 0.86 -11.12
N MET A 107 -5.36 -0.38 -10.92
CA MET A 107 -4.02 -0.68 -10.38
C MET A 107 -2.91 -0.11 -11.28
N MET A 108 -3.00 -0.29 -12.60
CA MET A 108 -2.03 0.26 -13.55
C MET A 108 -2.00 1.80 -13.49
N LEU A 109 -3.17 2.44 -13.45
CA LEU A 109 -3.29 3.89 -13.36
C LEU A 109 -2.70 4.42 -12.05
N ILE A 110 -3.05 3.83 -10.92
CA ILE A 110 -2.55 4.23 -9.60
C ILE A 110 -1.03 4.08 -9.54
N ASN A 111 -0.47 2.96 -9.98
CA ASN A 111 0.98 2.78 -10.00
C ASN A 111 1.70 3.80 -10.90
N ARG A 112 1.10 4.21 -12.01
CA ARG A 112 1.61 5.29 -12.86
C ARG A 112 1.60 6.64 -12.13
N TYR A 113 0.53 6.95 -11.41
CA TYR A 113 0.42 8.18 -10.64
C TYR A 113 1.35 8.17 -9.41
N LEU A 114 1.54 7.03 -8.77
CA LEU A 114 2.49 6.88 -7.66
C LEU A 114 3.95 7.18 -8.08
N LYS A 115 4.33 6.86 -9.32
CA LYS A 115 5.65 7.26 -9.84
C LYS A 115 5.80 8.79 -9.89
N LYS A 116 4.76 9.51 -10.36
CA LYS A 116 4.75 10.98 -10.35
C LYS A 116 4.78 11.55 -8.93
N ILE A 117 4.08 10.92 -8.00
CA ILE A 117 4.11 11.31 -6.58
C ILE A 117 5.52 11.11 -6.00
N ALA A 118 6.24 10.05 -6.39
CA ALA A 118 7.62 9.83 -6.00
C ALA A 118 8.52 10.99 -6.42
N GLU A 119 8.38 11.45 -7.66
CA GLU A 119 9.12 12.60 -8.21
C GLU A 119 8.82 13.88 -7.43
N LEU A 120 7.53 14.20 -7.22
CA LEU A 120 7.09 15.38 -6.47
C LEU A 120 7.58 15.37 -5.01
N ALA A 121 7.53 14.21 -4.36
CA ALA A 121 8.00 14.04 -2.98
C ALA A 121 9.53 13.89 -2.86
N LYS A 122 10.25 13.86 -4.00
CA LYS A 122 11.70 13.59 -4.07
C LYS A 122 12.06 12.28 -3.37
N ILE A 123 11.29 11.22 -3.66
CA ILE A 123 11.56 9.85 -3.20
C ILE A 123 12.50 9.17 -4.20
N PRO A 124 13.61 8.56 -3.75
CA PRO A 124 14.66 8.07 -4.65
C PRO A 124 14.33 6.78 -5.40
N ILE A 125 13.15 6.20 -5.14
CA ILE A 125 12.67 4.97 -5.79
C ILE A 125 11.27 5.17 -6.37
N PRO A 126 10.91 4.47 -7.45
CA PRO A 126 9.55 4.51 -7.97
C PRO A 126 8.57 3.91 -6.96
N LEU A 127 7.50 4.66 -6.68
CA LEU A 127 6.44 4.18 -5.80
C LEU A 127 5.46 3.28 -6.56
N THR A 128 4.99 2.26 -5.87
CA THR A 128 3.89 1.38 -6.29
C THR A 128 3.06 1.02 -5.06
N MET A 129 1.87 0.46 -5.25
CA MET A 129 1.05 -0.03 -4.13
C MET A 129 1.79 -1.10 -3.30
N TYR A 130 2.68 -1.86 -3.92
CA TYR A 130 3.48 -2.86 -3.21
C TYR A 130 4.51 -2.23 -2.26
N VAL A 131 5.04 -1.05 -2.61
CA VAL A 131 5.97 -0.29 -1.75
C VAL A 131 5.31 0.12 -0.43
N ALA A 132 4.00 0.41 -0.40
CA ALA A 132 3.29 0.70 0.85
C ALA A 132 3.38 -0.48 1.83
N ARG A 133 3.15 -1.70 1.33
CA ARG A 133 3.24 -2.94 2.12
C ARG A 133 4.67 -3.22 2.59
N HIS A 134 5.66 -3.09 1.71
CA HIS A 134 7.07 -3.22 2.07
C HIS A 134 7.47 -2.23 3.17
N SER A 135 7.04 -0.98 3.02
CA SER A 135 7.38 0.07 3.97
C SER A 135 6.81 -0.19 5.35
N TRP A 136 5.55 -0.63 5.43
CA TRP A 136 4.95 -0.98 6.72
C TRP A 136 5.75 -2.09 7.41
N ALA A 137 6.06 -3.18 6.71
CA ALA A 137 6.80 -4.31 7.26
C ALA A 137 8.22 -3.93 7.71
N SER A 138 8.96 -3.21 6.85
CA SER A 138 10.33 -2.79 7.17
C SER A 138 10.37 -1.78 8.32
N ILE A 139 9.42 -0.86 8.39
CA ILE A 139 9.32 0.10 9.48
C ILE A 139 8.96 -0.62 10.77
N ALA A 140 7.99 -1.56 10.75
CA ALA A 140 7.64 -2.35 11.92
C ALA A 140 8.85 -3.13 12.45
N GLN A 141 9.62 -3.79 11.56
CA GLN A 141 10.86 -4.47 11.91
C GLN A 141 11.89 -3.51 12.52
N SER A 142 12.10 -2.34 11.92
CA SER A 142 13.04 -1.33 12.41
C SER A 142 12.64 -0.73 13.77
N LYS A 143 11.39 -0.90 14.16
CA LYS A 143 10.83 -0.49 15.47
C LYS A 143 10.74 -1.64 16.45
N ASN A 144 11.42 -2.76 16.16
CA ASN A 144 11.46 -3.95 17.01
C ASN A 144 10.07 -4.56 17.29
N VAL A 145 9.11 -4.39 16.37
CA VAL A 145 7.84 -5.12 16.46
C VAL A 145 8.13 -6.61 16.29
N PRO A 146 7.62 -7.48 17.18
CA PRO A 146 7.87 -8.93 17.09
C PRO A 146 7.48 -9.48 15.71
N MET A 147 8.32 -10.39 15.17
CA MET A 147 8.11 -11.00 13.85
C MET A 147 6.72 -11.63 13.72
N GLN A 148 6.27 -12.31 14.77
CA GLN A 148 4.93 -12.89 14.83
C GLN A 148 3.83 -11.84 14.65
N ALA A 149 3.96 -10.68 15.30
CA ALA A 149 2.98 -9.59 15.16
C ALA A 149 2.98 -9.00 13.74
N ILE A 150 4.17 -8.88 13.11
CA ILE A 150 4.28 -8.46 11.70
C ILE A 150 3.61 -9.49 10.80
N SER A 151 3.89 -10.78 11.00
CA SER A 151 3.33 -11.89 10.23
C SER A 151 1.81 -11.90 10.28
N LEU A 152 1.25 -11.89 11.48
CA LEU A 152 -0.20 -11.84 11.71
C LEU A 152 -0.81 -10.57 11.13
N GLY A 153 -0.18 -9.42 11.35
CA GLY A 153 -0.64 -8.13 10.84
C GLY A 153 -0.70 -8.06 9.31
N MET A 154 0.21 -8.74 8.63
CA MET A 154 0.27 -8.84 7.18
C MET A 154 -0.60 -9.98 6.62
N GLY A 155 -1.12 -10.86 7.48
CA GLY A 155 -1.86 -12.05 7.08
C GLY A 155 -0.97 -13.06 6.34
N HIS A 156 0.21 -13.32 6.83
CA HIS A 156 1.03 -14.44 6.37
C HIS A 156 0.67 -15.69 7.17
N ASP A 157 0.68 -16.86 6.52
CA ASP A 157 0.29 -18.13 7.14
C ASP A 157 1.29 -18.58 8.21
N ASN A 158 2.54 -18.16 8.10
CA ASN A 158 3.60 -18.44 9.08
C ASN A 158 4.66 -17.32 9.11
N GLU A 159 5.47 -17.32 10.17
CA GLU A 159 6.55 -16.35 10.37
C GLU A 159 7.67 -16.49 9.34
N GLU A 160 7.93 -17.71 8.87
CA GLU A 160 8.98 -17.97 7.87
C GLU A 160 8.68 -17.21 6.56
N THR A 161 7.41 -17.16 6.14
CA THR A 161 6.98 -16.32 5.01
C THR A 161 7.32 -14.85 5.23
N THR A 162 7.16 -14.35 6.46
CA THR A 162 7.50 -12.95 6.80
C THR A 162 9.01 -12.76 6.84
N ARG A 163 9.77 -13.70 7.36
CA ARG A 163 11.23 -13.67 7.44
C ARG A 163 11.84 -13.63 6.04
N ILE A 164 11.43 -14.53 5.16
CA ILE A 164 11.86 -14.58 3.75
C ILE A 164 11.48 -13.25 3.04
N TYR A 165 10.26 -12.77 3.26
CA TYR A 165 9.79 -11.52 2.69
C TYR A 165 10.65 -10.33 3.11
N LEU A 166 10.95 -10.17 4.41
CA LEU A 166 11.80 -9.10 4.91
C LEU A 166 13.26 -9.23 4.46
N ALA A 167 13.80 -10.44 4.41
CA ALA A 167 15.14 -10.70 3.88
C ALA A 167 15.22 -10.30 2.39
N SER A 168 14.21 -10.61 1.58
CA SER A 168 14.18 -10.20 0.16
C SER A 168 14.17 -8.68 -0.02
N ILE A 169 13.52 -7.96 0.87
CA ILE A 169 13.56 -6.49 0.86
C ILE A 169 14.97 -5.97 1.16
N GLN A 170 15.66 -6.55 2.15
CA GLN A 170 17.03 -6.17 2.51
C GLN A 170 18.01 -6.45 1.38
N THR A 171 17.91 -7.63 0.75
CA THR A 171 18.72 -7.99 -0.41
C THR A 171 18.54 -7.00 -1.56
N ASN A 172 17.30 -6.65 -1.91
CA ASN A 172 17.03 -5.66 -2.95
C ASN A 172 17.63 -4.28 -2.63
N VAL A 173 17.70 -3.88 -1.37
CA VAL A 173 18.35 -2.62 -0.95
C VAL A 173 19.84 -2.69 -1.20
N ILE A 174 20.47 -3.80 -0.88
CA ILE A 174 21.91 -4.05 -1.11
C ILE A 174 22.22 -4.07 -2.60
N ASP A 175 21.45 -4.79 -3.39
CA ASP A 175 21.61 -4.88 -4.84
C ASP A 175 21.46 -3.52 -5.52
N ASN A 176 20.48 -2.72 -5.11
CA ASN A 176 20.31 -1.36 -5.61
C ASN A 176 21.48 -0.44 -5.22
N ALA A 177 22.03 -0.59 -4.03
CA ALA A 177 23.21 0.16 -3.60
C ALA A 177 24.43 -0.26 -4.45
N ASN A 178 24.63 -1.55 -4.66
CA ASN A 178 25.72 -2.06 -5.51
C ASN A 178 25.60 -1.57 -6.95
N ASN A 179 24.41 -1.62 -7.54
CA ASN A 179 24.18 -1.10 -8.90
C ASN A 179 24.50 0.39 -9.02
N LYS A 180 24.21 1.21 -7.99
CA LYS A 180 24.62 2.61 -7.97
C LYS A 180 26.12 2.78 -8.00
N ILE A 181 26.86 1.95 -7.25
CA ILE A 181 28.33 1.97 -7.23
C ILE A 181 28.87 1.58 -8.60
N LEU A 182 28.37 0.49 -9.20
CA LEU A 182 28.80 0.03 -10.52
C LEU A 182 28.56 1.09 -11.60
N ASN A 183 27.40 1.72 -11.60
CA ASN A 183 27.05 2.80 -12.55
C ASN A 183 27.96 4.04 -12.43
N LEU A 184 28.58 4.28 -11.26
CA LEU A 184 29.57 5.36 -11.10
C LEU A 184 30.89 5.03 -11.80
N LEU A 185 31.26 3.75 -11.87
CA LEU A 185 32.48 3.32 -12.59
C LEU A 185 32.32 3.45 -14.11
N GLU A 186 31.11 3.28 -14.64
CA GLU A 186 30.83 3.39 -16.08
C GLU A 186 30.72 4.83 -16.58
N LYS A 187 30.30 5.76 -15.70
CA LYS A 187 30.13 7.20 -16.05
C LYS A 187 31.44 7.99 -16.13
N ASN A 188 32.57 7.41 -15.78
CA ASN A 188 33.90 8.05 -15.86
C ASN A 188 34.67 7.70 -17.14
N LYS A 189 33.97 7.32 -18.20
CA LYS A 189 34.45 7.23 -19.58
C LYS A 189 33.75 8.35 -20.38
#